data_97f3da7bf83a0bd170409e7c1032c5c2
#
_entry.id   97f3da7bf83a0bd170409e7c1032c5c2
#
_cell.length_a   1.000
_cell.length_b   1.000
_cell.length_c   1.000
_cell.angle_alpha   90.00
_cell.angle_beta   90.00
_cell.angle_gamma   90.00
#
_symmetry.space_group_name_H-M   'P 1'
#
loop_
_entity.id
_entity.type
_entity.pdbx_description
1 polymer ?
#
loop_
_entity_poly.entity_id
_entity_poly.type
_entity_poly.pdbx_seq_one_letter_code
_entity_poly.pdbx_strand_id
1 'polypeptide(L)'
;MAGSGTYSQDDVAAEELVGRLDLERYKSVIKGLTQFGDRRQGTQRNRRAVDWIEQQLQAVGCTNTERIHFVYDPEPRAPRRRQNTSKEDDLTTPTGGKVGRNGSGPGGASIFGYRSPTGVNRDLMAQPDTRIRELNREEPTNGPRTEVYCTKIGKSRPNEMYILGAHMDGHGVNEAVNDNASGSALVMELARIFNSPDVETDVSIRFVLWNNEETGLNGAYSYVEQRKDLQGLEEPPGSGIFPEPKWLGMIQHDMMLWDHGAPDPNGEVDQNQ
;
A
#
# COMPACT_ATOMS: atom_id res chain seq x y z
N MET A 1 28.29 -8.30 -30.82
CA MET A 1 29.19 -7.66 -29.85
C MET A 1 28.30 -7.11 -28.75
N ALA A 2 28.25 -7.78 -27.62
CA ALA A 2 27.52 -7.28 -26.45
C ALA A 2 28.37 -6.17 -25.85
N GLY A 3 27.80 -4.96 -25.73
CA GLY A 3 28.46 -3.84 -25.09
C GLY A 3 28.65 -4.14 -23.61
N SER A 4 29.90 -4.19 -23.16
CA SER A 4 30.25 -4.19 -21.75
C SER A 4 29.94 -2.80 -21.19
N GLY A 5 28.70 -2.59 -20.77
CA GLY A 5 28.35 -1.44 -19.94
C GLY A 5 29.14 -1.58 -18.62
N THR A 6 29.97 -0.62 -18.31
CA THR A 6 30.57 -0.49 -16.97
C THR A 6 29.46 -0.11 -16.01
N TYR A 7 29.09 -1.03 -15.11
CA TYR A 7 28.18 -0.74 -14.01
C TYR A 7 28.78 0.38 -13.14
N SER A 8 27.97 1.33 -12.75
CA SER A 8 28.34 2.35 -11.76
C SER A 8 28.42 1.70 -10.36
N GLN A 9 29.03 2.39 -9.39
CA GLN A 9 29.02 1.93 -7.99
C GLN A 9 27.57 1.85 -7.45
N ASP A 10 26.69 2.73 -7.93
CA ASP A 10 25.30 2.76 -7.54
C ASP A 10 24.53 1.54 -8.09
N ASP A 11 24.83 1.10 -9.31
CA ASP A 11 24.25 -0.12 -9.90
C ASP A 11 24.65 -1.36 -9.11
N VAL A 12 25.92 -1.46 -8.68
CA VAL A 12 26.41 -2.57 -7.86
C VAL A 12 25.72 -2.59 -6.48
N ALA A 13 25.56 -1.43 -5.85
CA ALA A 13 24.88 -1.31 -4.57
C ALA A 13 23.40 -1.69 -4.69
N ALA A 14 22.73 -1.27 -5.76
CA ALA A 14 21.34 -1.63 -6.02
C ALA A 14 21.18 -3.15 -6.24
N GLU A 15 22.07 -3.77 -7.02
CA GLU A 15 22.06 -5.22 -7.25
C GLU A 15 22.26 -6.01 -5.94
N GLU A 16 23.15 -5.53 -5.08
CA GLU A 16 23.37 -6.14 -3.76
C GLU A 16 22.11 -6.07 -2.89
N LEU A 17 21.42 -4.92 -2.84
CA LEU A 17 20.19 -4.75 -2.07
C LEU A 17 19.05 -5.60 -2.62
N VAL A 18 18.91 -5.68 -3.95
CA VAL A 18 17.94 -6.56 -4.62
C VAL A 18 18.22 -8.02 -4.29
N GLY A 19 19.49 -8.43 -4.24
CA GLY A 19 19.88 -9.78 -3.85
C GLY A 19 19.52 -10.16 -2.41
N ARG A 20 19.19 -9.19 -1.56
CA ARG A 20 18.74 -9.42 -0.16
C ARG A 20 17.23 -9.68 -0.03
N LEU A 21 16.45 -9.54 -1.11
CA LEU A 21 15.03 -9.84 -1.09
C LEU A 21 14.80 -11.30 -0.79
N ASP A 22 13.92 -11.57 0.19
CA ASP A 22 13.57 -12.92 0.64
C ASP A 22 12.11 -13.22 0.32
N LEU A 23 11.90 -14.03 -0.71
CA LEU A 23 10.56 -14.41 -1.17
C LEU A 23 9.76 -15.15 -0.09
N GLU A 24 10.39 -16.03 0.68
CA GLU A 24 9.67 -16.78 1.71
C GLU A 24 9.29 -15.89 2.89
N ARG A 25 10.13 -14.92 3.23
CA ARG A 25 9.79 -13.89 4.20
C ARG A 25 8.65 -13.00 3.69
N TYR A 26 8.72 -12.53 2.45
CA TYR A 26 7.65 -11.76 1.82
C TYR A 26 6.31 -12.49 1.89
N LYS A 27 6.27 -13.77 1.50
CA LYS A 27 5.08 -14.62 1.61
C LYS A 27 4.62 -14.78 3.05
N SER A 28 5.54 -14.91 4.01
CA SER A 28 5.20 -15.04 5.42
C SER A 28 4.56 -13.80 5.99
N VAL A 29 4.99 -12.61 5.55
CA VAL A 29 4.39 -11.33 5.93
C VAL A 29 2.97 -11.21 5.35
N ILE A 30 2.76 -11.54 4.08
CA ILE A 30 1.42 -11.60 3.48
C ILE A 30 0.52 -12.53 4.31
N LYS A 31 0.98 -13.75 4.59
CA LYS A 31 0.23 -14.70 5.42
C LYS A 31 -0.05 -14.16 6.83
N GLY A 32 0.90 -13.41 7.40
CA GLY A 32 0.71 -12.73 8.68
C GLY A 32 -0.41 -11.67 8.62
N LEU A 33 -0.49 -10.93 7.53
CA LEU A 33 -1.54 -9.93 7.32
C LEU A 33 -2.92 -10.58 7.14
N THR A 34 -3.02 -11.71 6.45
CA THR A 34 -4.29 -12.38 6.19
C THR A 34 -4.98 -12.88 7.46
N GLN A 35 -4.24 -13.06 8.56
CA GLN A 35 -4.85 -13.46 9.85
C GLN A 35 -5.88 -12.47 10.38
N PHE A 36 -5.87 -11.22 9.90
CA PHE A 36 -6.79 -10.16 10.25
C PHE A 36 -7.94 -9.98 9.24
N GLY A 37 -8.15 -10.95 8.34
CA GLY A 37 -9.13 -10.85 7.27
C GLY A 37 -8.78 -9.73 6.29
N ASP A 38 -9.79 -9.01 5.82
CA ASP A 38 -9.61 -7.89 4.87
C ASP A 38 -9.00 -6.64 5.50
N ARG A 39 -8.78 -6.62 6.79
CA ARG A 39 -8.21 -5.45 7.52
C ARG A 39 -8.98 -4.15 7.29
N ARG A 40 -10.28 -4.25 7.04
CA ARG A 40 -11.13 -3.12 6.70
C ARG A 40 -11.02 -2.01 7.76
N GLN A 41 -10.76 -0.80 7.30
CA GLN A 41 -10.63 0.37 8.16
C GLN A 41 -11.83 0.53 9.11
N GLY A 42 -11.64 1.05 10.32
CA GLY A 42 -12.70 1.25 11.30
C GLY A 42 -13.12 0.02 12.09
N THR A 43 -12.46 -1.10 11.90
CA THR A 43 -12.71 -2.36 12.61
C THR A 43 -11.63 -2.63 13.66
N GLN A 44 -11.92 -3.52 14.60
CA GLN A 44 -10.93 -3.97 15.57
C GLN A 44 -9.83 -4.80 14.93
N ARG A 45 -10.16 -5.59 13.89
CA ARG A 45 -9.16 -6.34 13.12
C ARG A 45 -8.16 -5.45 12.40
N ASN A 46 -8.60 -4.27 11.91
CA ASN A 46 -7.69 -3.27 11.35
C ASN A 46 -6.75 -2.70 12.40
N ARG A 47 -7.26 -2.31 13.57
CA ARG A 47 -6.43 -1.82 14.69
C ARG A 47 -5.37 -2.85 15.11
N ARG A 48 -5.75 -4.12 15.21
CA ARG A 48 -4.80 -5.21 15.52
C ARG A 48 -3.76 -5.41 14.41
N ALA A 49 -4.14 -5.20 13.15
CA ALA A 49 -3.20 -5.25 12.04
C ALA A 49 -2.17 -4.11 12.11
N VAL A 50 -2.59 -2.88 12.46
CA VAL A 50 -1.66 -1.76 12.71
C VAL A 50 -0.66 -2.12 13.82
N ASP A 51 -1.15 -2.64 14.95
CA ASP A 51 -0.29 -3.06 16.07
C ASP A 51 0.71 -4.15 15.65
N TRP A 52 0.26 -5.12 14.87
CA TRP A 52 1.12 -6.19 14.36
C TRP A 52 2.17 -5.68 13.38
N ILE A 53 1.79 -4.80 12.45
CA ILE A 53 2.72 -4.18 11.49
C ILE A 53 3.81 -3.42 12.23
N GLU A 54 3.45 -2.59 13.21
CA GLU A 54 4.44 -1.86 14.00
C GLU A 54 5.44 -2.80 14.68
N GLN A 55 4.95 -3.87 15.30
CA GLN A 55 5.81 -4.88 15.92
C GLN A 55 6.76 -5.54 14.89
N GLN A 56 6.28 -5.81 13.67
CA GLN A 56 7.13 -6.37 12.62
C GLN A 56 8.19 -5.38 12.16
N LEU A 57 7.86 -4.10 12.00
CA LEU A 57 8.82 -3.05 11.65
C LEU A 57 9.91 -2.93 12.73
N GLN A 58 9.52 -2.91 14.00
CA GLN A 58 10.47 -2.89 15.12
C GLN A 58 11.37 -4.13 15.16
N ALA A 59 10.81 -5.31 14.88
CA ALA A 59 11.55 -6.56 14.86
C ALA A 59 12.63 -6.64 13.77
N VAL A 60 12.49 -5.84 12.71
CA VAL A 60 13.49 -5.75 11.63
C VAL A 60 14.45 -4.55 11.78
N GLY A 61 14.46 -3.93 12.94
CA GLY A 61 15.40 -2.85 13.25
C GLY A 61 14.88 -1.44 12.96
N CYS A 62 13.65 -1.29 12.45
CA CYS A 62 13.04 0.02 12.28
C CYS A 62 12.34 0.45 13.58
N THR A 63 13.14 0.86 14.56
CA THR A 63 12.70 1.02 15.96
C THR A 63 12.10 2.39 16.28
N ASN A 64 12.22 3.35 15.38
CA ASN A 64 11.65 4.69 15.52
C ASN A 64 10.26 4.78 14.88
N THR A 65 9.41 3.79 15.14
CA THR A 65 8.04 3.80 14.64
C THR A 65 7.24 4.96 15.22
N GLU A 66 6.41 5.55 14.38
CA GLU A 66 5.47 6.58 14.76
C GLU A 66 4.09 6.29 14.17
N ARG A 67 3.05 6.85 14.78
CA ARG A 67 1.68 6.71 14.34
C ARG A 67 1.07 8.05 13.98
N ILE A 68 0.36 8.08 12.86
CA ILE A 68 -0.55 9.18 12.52
C ILE A 68 -1.95 8.80 12.96
N HIS A 69 -2.57 9.68 13.73
CA HIS A 69 -3.95 9.54 14.19
C HIS A 69 -4.83 10.56 13.47
N PHE A 70 -5.98 10.10 13.00
CA PHE A 70 -6.98 10.97 12.37
C PHE A 70 -8.39 10.45 12.63
N VAL A 71 -9.37 11.29 12.39
CA VAL A 71 -10.78 10.92 12.53
C VAL A 71 -11.38 10.75 11.15
N TYR A 72 -12.04 9.64 10.93
CA TYR A 72 -12.82 9.39 9.73
C TYR A 72 -14.31 9.28 10.10
N ASP A 73 -15.04 10.29 9.72
CA ASP A 73 -16.48 10.39 9.92
C ASP A 73 -17.14 10.87 8.61
N PRO A 74 -17.30 9.94 7.66
CA PRO A 74 -17.88 10.29 6.39
C PRO A 74 -19.33 10.73 6.57
N GLU A 75 -19.68 11.90 6.04
CA GLU A 75 -21.06 12.29 5.93
C GLU A 75 -21.89 11.17 5.28
N PRO A 76 -23.09 10.90 5.78
CA PRO A 76 -23.98 9.93 5.16
C PRO A 76 -24.13 10.28 3.68
N ARG A 77 -23.61 9.44 2.80
CA ARG A 77 -23.78 9.66 1.36
C ARG A 77 -25.27 9.74 1.08
N ALA A 78 -25.71 10.89 0.60
CA ALA A 78 -27.05 11.03 0.06
C ALA A 78 -27.31 9.82 -0.87
N PRO A 79 -28.47 9.17 -0.77
CA PRO A 79 -28.75 8.00 -1.60
C PRO A 79 -28.49 8.41 -3.05
N ARG A 80 -27.48 7.80 -3.69
CA ARG A 80 -27.23 8.04 -5.10
C ARG A 80 -28.54 7.77 -5.80
N ARG A 81 -29.15 8.82 -6.34
CA ARG A 81 -30.31 8.71 -7.20
C ARG A 81 -29.90 7.69 -8.27
N ARG A 82 -30.38 6.45 -8.15
CA ARG A 82 -30.18 5.45 -9.19
C ARG A 82 -30.66 6.11 -10.46
N GLN A 83 -29.72 6.56 -11.27
CA GLN A 83 -30.06 6.77 -12.67
C GLN A 83 -30.52 5.40 -13.13
N ASN A 84 -31.77 5.35 -13.51
CA ASN A 84 -32.44 4.17 -13.98
C ASN A 84 -31.75 3.72 -15.28
N THR A 85 -30.60 3.11 -15.16
CA THR A 85 -30.02 2.31 -16.21
C THR A 85 -30.73 0.97 -16.12
N SER A 86 -31.81 0.87 -16.86
CA SER A 86 -32.60 -0.34 -17.05
C SER A 86 -31.81 -1.36 -17.90
N LYS A 87 -30.66 -1.74 -17.44
CA LYS A 87 -29.95 -2.94 -17.81
C LYS A 87 -29.38 -3.48 -16.51
N GLU A 88 -29.88 -4.62 -16.09
CA GLU A 88 -29.13 -5.50 -15.21
C GLU A 88 -27.74 -5.58 -15.82
N ASP A 89 -26.75 -5.10 -15.06
CA ASP A 89 -25.35 -5.31 -15.43
C ASP A 89 -25.18 -6.83 -15.38
N ASP A 90 -25.22 -7.45 -16.54
CA ASP A 90 -24.84 -8.84 -16.69
C ASP A 90 -23.35 -8.93 -16.36
N LEU A 91 -23.09 -9.32 -15.12
CA LEU A 91 -21.74 -9.49 -14.58
C LEU A 91 -20.91 -10.54 -15.37
N THR A 92 -21.55 -11.23 -16.31
CA THR A 92 -20.92 -12.24 -17.15
C THR A 92 -20.45 -11.68 -18.49
N THR A 93 -20.87 -10.47 -18.85
CA THR A 93 -20.47 -9.85 -20.10
C THR A 93 -19.26 -8.99 -19.90
N PRO A 94 -18.15 -9.27 -20.59
CA PRO A 94 -16.98 -8.41 -20.57
C PRO A 94 -17.38 -7.01 -21.04
N THR A 95 -17.34 -6.05 -20.15
CA THR A 95 -17.62 -4.65 -20.51
C THR A 95 -16.39 -4.02 -21.16
N GLY A 96 -16.13 -4.40 -22.42
CA GLY A 96 -14.97 -3.93 -23.15
C GLY A 96 -14.68 -2.45 -22.94
N GLY A 97 -13.52 -2.14 -22.42
CA GLY A 97 -12.88 -0.84 -22.45
C GLY A 97 -13.58 0.34 -21.75
N LYS A 98 -14.69 0.14 -21.07
CA LYS A 98 -15.42 1.26 -20.42
C LYS A 98 -15.15 1.40 -18.95
N VAL A 99 -14.04 0.92 -18.57
CA VAL A 99 -13.74 0.80 -17.18
C VAL A 99 -13.03 2.00 -16.63
N GLY A 100 -13.32 2.19 -15.38
CA GLY A 100 -12.57 3.09 -14.54
C GLY A 100 -12.78 4.54 -14.89
N ARG A 101 -13.88 4.84 -15.52
CA ARG A 101 -14.21 6.22 -15.72
C ARG A 101 -14.87 6.83 -14.49
N ASN A 102 -14.06 7.30 -13.58
CA ASN A 102 -14.39 8.45 -12.75
C ASN A 102 -14.20 9.76 -13.53
N GLY A 103 -14.01 9.68 -14.80
CA GLY A 103 -13.87 10.83 -15.67
C GLY A 103 -15.20 11.19 -16.29
N SER A 104 -15.74 12.29 -15.91
CA SER A 104 -16.82 12.97 -16.58
C SER A 104 -16.31 13.68 -17.84
N GLY A 105 -15.88 12.96 -18.82
CA GLY A 105 -15.49 13.54 -20.09
C GLY A 105 -16.09 12.74 -21.24
N PRO A 106 -16.63 13.37 -22.30
CA PRO A 106 -17.09 12.61 -23.46
C PRO A 106 -15.91 11.91 -24.10
N GLY A 107 -16.02 10.60 -24.31
CA GLY A 107 -15.08 9.84 -25.12
C GLY A 107 -13.81 9.33 -24.48
N GLY A 108 -13.63 9.40 -23.17
CA GLY A 108 -12.46 8.82 -22.52
C GLY A 108 -12.50 7.31 -22.51
N ALA A 109 -11.84 6.69 -23.47
CA ALA A 109 -11.44 5.29 -23.33
C ALA A 109 -10.46 5.18 -22.16
N SER A 110 -10.58 4.13 -21.36
CA SER A 110 -9.55 3.80 -20.40
C SER A 110 -8.27 3.50 -21.18
N ILE A 111 -7.20 4.21 -20.89
CA ILE A 111 -5.88 3.94 -21.44
C ILE A 111 -5.23 2.69 -20.82
N PHE A 112 -5.88 2.10 -19.81
CA PHE A 112 -5.37 0.97 -19.05
C PHE A 112 -6.08 -0.35 -19.36
N GLY A 113 -6.64 -0.50 -20.56
CA GLY A 113 -7.14 -1.76 -21.02
C GLY A 113 -8.42 -2.24 -20.35
N TYR A 114 -8.64 -3.49 -20.48
CA TYR A 114 -9.84 -4.20 -20.14
C TYR A 114 -9.97 -4.39 -18.64
N ARG A 115 -11.09 -4.03 -18.06
CA ARG A 115 -11.42 -4.41 -16.68
C ARG A 115 -12.39 -5.57 -16.76
N SER A 116 -11.98 -6.73 -16.42
CA SER A 116 -12.89 -7.74 -15.91
C SER A 116 -13.68 -7.13 -14.74
N PRO A 117 -14.96 -7.45 -14.58
CA PRO A 117 -15.65 -7.12 -13.36
C PRO A 117 -15.06 -7.94 -12.21
N THR A 118 -13.94 -7.50 -11.70
CA THR A 118 -13.36 -7.98 -10.44
C THR A 118 -14.06 -7.29 -9.29
N GLY A 119 -15.39 -7.21 -9.36
CA GLY A 119 -16.17 -6.63 -8.30
C GLY A 119 -15.80 -7.27 -6.97
N VAL A 120 -15.54 -6.46 -5.95
CA VAL A 120 -15.32 -6.94 -4.60
C VAL A 120 -16.47 -7.84 -4.23
N ASN A 121 -16.20 -9.13 -4.04
CA ASN A 121 -17.22 -10.07 -3.63
C ASN A 121 -17.71 -9.67 -2.22
N ARG A 122 -18.98 -9.38 -2.09
CA ARG A 122 -19.63 -9.01 -0.83
C ARG A 122 -20.45 -10.15 -0.23
N ASP A 123 -20.48 -11.29 -0.89
CA ASP A 123 -21.10 -12.48 -0.36
C ASP A 123 -20.18 -13.13 0.67
N LEU A 124 -20.50 -12.91 1.94
CA LEU A 124 -19.76 -13.48 3.06
C LEU A 124 -19.65 -15.01 2.97
N MET A 125 -20.64 -15.68 2.36
CA MET A 125 -20.67 -17.13 2.22
C MET A 125 -19.72 -17.62 1.11
N ALA A 126 -19.25 -16.75 0.25
CA ALA A 126 -18.22 -17.09 -0.74
C ALA A 126 -16.83 -17.27 -0.10
N GLN A 127 -16.61 -16.77 1.12
CA GLN A 127 -15.39 -17.02 1.87
C GLN A 127 -15.41 -18.43 2.49
N PRO A 128 -14.53 -19.36 2.05
CA PRO A 128 -14.52 -20.74 2.53
C PRO A 128 -14.00 -20.87 3.97
N ASP A 129 -13.04 -20.04 4.36
CA ASP A 129 -12.50 -20.05 5.72
C ASP A 129 -13.49 -19.42 6.70
N THR A 130 -14.00 -20.25 7.61
CA THR A 130 -14.98 -19.83 8.62
C THR A 130 -14.44 -18.75 9.54
N ARG A 131 -13.15 -18.81 9.91
CA ARG A 131 -12.51 -17.82 10.76
C ARG A 131 -12.43 -16.45 10.06
N ILE A 132 -12.03 -16.42 8.80
CA ILE A 132 -11.99 -15.19 8.01
C ILE A 132 -13.39 -14.66 7.80
N ARG A 133 -14.35 -15.55 7.55
CA ARG A 133 -15.77 -15.16 7.44
C ARG A 133 -16.27 -14.47 8.69
N GLU A 134 -15.96 -15.00 9.88
CA GLU A 134 -16.38 -14.38 11.14
C GLU A 134 -15.66 -13.02 11.36
N LEU A 135 -14.38 -12.91 11.05
CA LEU A 135 -13.68 -11.63 11.13
C LEU A 135 -14.31 -10.58 10.22
N ASN A 136 -14.65 -10.95 9.00
CA ASN A 136 -15.19 -10.03 8.00
C ASN A 136 -16.65 -9.62 8.25
N ARG A 137 -17.34 -10.23 9.25
CA ARG A 137 -18.66 -9.77 9.73
C ARG A 137 -18.59 -8.48 10.53
N GLU A 138 -17.43 -8.13 11.08
CA GLU A 138 -17.30 -6.89 11.83
C GLU A 138 -17.45 -5.69 10.90
N GLU A 139 -18.48 -4.88 11.14
CA GLU A 139 -18.74 -3.67 10.38
C GLU A 139 -17.85 -2.51 10.85
N PRO A 140 -17.41 -1.64 9.93
CA PRO A 140 -16.61 -0.47 10.29
C PRO A 140 -17.46 0.55 11.06
N THR A 141 -16.84 1.16 12.06
CA THR A 141 -17.43 2.27 12.80
C THR A 141 -16.79 3.60 12.37
N ASN A 142 -17.50 4.71 12.53
CA ASN A 142 -16.93 6.05 12.43
C ASN A 142 -15.96 6.31 13.58
N GLY A 143 -15.10 7.33 13.43
CA GLY A 143 -14.23 7.78 14.51
C GLY A 143 -12.73 7.59 14.21
N PRO A 144 -11.91 7.30 15.23
CA PRO A 144 -10.46 7.33 15.09
C PRO A 144 -9.90 6.24 14.19
N ARG A 145 -8.90 6.64 13.42
CA ARG A 145 -8.06 5.79 12.56
C ARG A 145 -6.61 6.00 12.92
N THR A 146 -5.80 5.01 12.59
CA THR A 146 -4.36 5.05 12.86
C THR A 146 -3.63 4.40 11.70
N GLU A 147 -2.55 5.00 11.28
CA GLU A 147 -1.56 4.41 10.38
C GLU A 147 -0.18 4.46 11.02
N VAL A 148 0.77 3.72 10.48
CA VAL A 148 2.10 3.56 11.07
C VAL A 148 3.19 3.72 10.03
N TYR A 149 4.28 4.33 10.43
CA TYR A 149 5.52 4.40 9.65
C TYR A 149 6.74 4.26 10.54
N CYS A 150 7.88 4.03 9.91
CA CYS A 150 9.20 4.20 10.51
C CYS A 150 10.15 4.84 9.51
N THR A 151 11.29 5.37 9.97
CA THR A 151 12.19 6.12 9.12
C THR A 151 13.62 5.64 9.30
N LYS A 152 14.27 5.18 8.23
CA LYS A 152 15.72 5.07 8.14
C LYS A 152 16.28 6.47 8.00
N ILE A 153 17.09 6.92 8.96
CA ILE A 153 17.69 8.25 8.94
C ILE A 153 18.90 8.25 7.99
N GLY A 154 18.92 9.21 7.07
CA GLY A 154 20.03 9.43 6.16
C GLY A 154 21.28 9.92 6.86
N LYS A 155 22.46 9.56 6.33
CA LYS A 155 23.76 9.89 6.95
C LYS A 155 24.22 11.30 6.63
N SER A 156 24.14 11.70 5.36
CA SER A 156 24.68 12.98 4.88
C SER A 156 23.61 14.05 4.71
N ARG A 157 22.37 13.67 4.41
CA ARG A 157 21.22 14.56 4.20
C ARG A 157 19.98 14.05 4.95
N PRO A 158 20.02 13.98 6.31
CA PRO A 158 18.91 13.45 7.12
C PRO A 158 17.64 14.29 7.01
N ASN A 159 17.77 15.54 6.57
CA ASN A 159 16.67 16.50 6.35
C ASN A 159 15.94 16.35 5.02
N GLU A 160 16.30 15.36 4.20
CA GLU A 160 15.64 15.02 2.94
C GLU A 160 15.23 13.55 2.95
N MET A 161 14.08 13.21 2.35
CA MET A 161 13.64 11.82 2.33
C MET A 161 12.86 11.42 1.08
N TYR A 162 12.94 10.13 0.77
CA TYR A 162 11.97 9.42 -0.04
C TYR A 162 10.97 8.67 0.84
N ILE A 163 9.74 8.53 0.37
CA ILE A 163 8.69 7.76 1.04
C ILE A 163 8.42 6.50 0.22
N LEU A 164 8.51 5.34 0.86
CA LEU A 164 8.10 4.06 0.30
C LEU A 164 6.80 3.65 1.01
N GLY A 165 5.71 3.59 0.28
CA GLY A 165 4.39 3.41 0.85
C GLY A 165 3.61 2.24 0.26
N ALA A 166 2.69 1.72 1.05
CA ALA A 166 1.62 0.83 0.64
C ALA A 166 0.43 1.02 1.58
N HIS A 167 -0.80 0.85 1.10
CA HIS A 167 -1.91 0.82 2.05
C HIS A 167 -2.07 -0.56 2.67
N MET A 168 -2.48 -0.58 3.92
CA MET A 168 -2.60 -1.80 4.70
C MET A 168 -4.03 -2.30 4.84
N ASP A 169 -5.00 -1.42 4.68
CA ASP A 169 -6.40 -1.77 4.71
C ASP A 169 -6.81 -2.45 3.40
N GLY A 170 -7.87 -3.18 3.45
CA GLY A 170 -8.49 -3.79 2.31
C GLY A 170 -10.00 -3.81 2.51
N HIS A 171 -10.72 -4.38 1.55
CA HIS A 171 -12.15 -4.30 1.54
C HIS A 171 -12.78 -5.54 0.87
N GLY A 172 -13.93 -5.95 1.35
CA GLY A 172 -14.63 -7.13 0.86
C GLY A 172 -14.80 -8.21 1.91
N VAL A 173 -14.92 -9.46 1.45
CA VAL A 173 -15.10 -10.65 2.30
C VAL A 173 -13.95 -11.65 2.11
N ASN A 174 -12.79 -11.15 1.78
CA ASN A 174 -11.57 -11.90 1.49
C ASN A 174 -10.47 -11.54 2.49
N GLU A 175 -9.24 -11.93 2.21
CA GLU A 175 -8.05 -11.64 3.01
C GLU A 175 -7.26 -10.44 2.50
N ALA A 176 -7.74 -9.76 1.44
CA ALA A 176 -7.05 -8.64 0.80
C ALA A 176 -5.57 -8.95 0.53
N VAL A 177 -5.30 -10.07 -0.15
CA VAL A 177 -3.94 -10.59 -0.37
C VAL A 177 -3.20 -9.74 -1.38
N ASN A 178 -3.77 -9.58 -2.58
CA ASN A 178 -3.17 -8.75 -3.62
C ASN A 178 -3.38 -7.27 -3.30
N ASP A 179 -4.59 -6.87 -2.97
CA ASP A 179 -4.99 -5.52 -2.63
C ASP A 179 -5.30 -5.40 -1.11
N ASN A 180 -4.35 -4.92 -0.21
CA ASN A 180 -2.98 -4.67 -0.62
C ASN A 180 -1.99 -5.23 0.44
N ALA A 181 -2.17 -6.51 0.84
CA ALA A 181 -1.16 -7.16 1.67
C ALA A 181 0.16 -7.35 0.89
N SER A 182 0.10 -7.45 -0.43
CA SER A 182 1.27 -7.61 -1.28
C SER A 182 2.17 -6.38 -1.25
N GLY A 183 1.63 -5.19 -1.48
CA GLY A 183 2.38 -3.95 -1.38
C GLY A 183 2.88 -3.70 0.04
N SER A 184 2.02 -3.93 1.05
CA SER A 184 2.39 -3.80 2.47
C SER A 184 3.57 -4.70 2.83
N ALA A 185 3.57 -5.96 2.39
CA ALA A 185 4.66 -6.89 2.64
C ALA A 185 5.97 -6.47 1.96
N LEU A 186 5.89 -5.90 0.75
CA LEU A 186 7.06 -5.38 0.05
C LEU A 186 7.67 -4.18 0.79
N VAL A 187 6.87 -3.22 1.24
CA VAL A 187 7.36 -2.09 2.04
C VAL A 187 8.02 -2.57 3.33
N MET A 188 7.45 -3.57 4.01
CA MET A 188 8.04 -4.15 5.23
C MET A 188 9.33 -4.93 4.95
N GLU A 189 9.45 -5.57 3.79
CA GLU A 189 10.69 -6.24 3.36
C GLU A 189 11.78 -5.22 3.01
N LEU A 190 11.42 -4.14 2.32
CA LEU A 190 12.34 -3.02 2.06
C LEU A 190 12.78 -2.37 3.38
N ALA A 191 11.87 -2.18 4.34
CA ALA A 191 12.24 -1.68 5.67
C ALA A 191 13.30 -2.58 6.34
N ARG A 192 13.17 -3.90 6.24
CA ARG A 192 14.16 -4.85 6.74
C ARG A 192 15.53 -4.67 6.08
N ILE A 193 15.55 -4.60 4.75
CA ILE A 193 16.78 -4.50 3.99
C ILE A 193 17.51 -3.19 4.31
N PHE A 194 16.80 -2.08 4.22
CA PHE A 194 17.40 -0.76 4.46
C PHE A 194 17.80 -0.52 5.92
N ASN A 195 17.16 -1.17 6.89
CA ASN A 195 17.55 -1.06 8.30
C ASN A 195 18.60 -2.10 8.73
N SER A 196 19.14 -2.90 7.80
CA SER A 196 20.31 -3.73 8.09
C SER A 196 21.48 -2.85 8.55
N PRO A 197 22.28 -3.28 9.55
CA PRO A 197 23.32 -2.45 10.16
C PRO A 197 24.43 -1.98 9.20
N ASP A 198 24.61 -2.72 8.12
CA ASP A 198 25.63 -2.45 7.08
C ASP A 198 25.09 -1.58 5.93
N VAL A 199 23.82 -1.23 5.94
CA VAL A 199 23.22 -0.37 4.92
C VAL A 199 23.16 1.07 5.40
N GLU A 200 23.85 1.95 4.71
CA GLU A 200 23.79 3.39 4.91
C GLU A 200 23.10 4.05 3.70
N THR A 201 22.36 5.11 3.95
CA THR A 201 21.70 5.91 2.91
C THR A 201 22.09 7.37 3.07
N ASP A 202 22.24 8.10 1.98
CA ASP A 202 22.52 9.53 2.03
C ASP A 202 21.33 10.33 2.55
N VAL A 203 20.15 10.04 2.03
CA VAL A 203 18.88 10.65 2.45
C VAL A 203 18.10 9.69 3.32
N SER A 204 17.17 10.22 4.09
CA SER A 204 16.25 9.41 4.88
C SER A 204 15.28 8.65 3.97
N ILE A 205 14.81 7.51 4.45
CA ILE A 205 13.77 6.71 3.78
C ILE A 205 12.67 6.42 4.80
N ARG A 206 11.45 6.82 4.50
CA ARG A 206 10.28 6.52 5.32
C ARG A 206 9.48 5.37 4.72
N PHE A 207 9.21 4.35 5.53
CA PHE A 207 8.39 3.19 5.19
C PHE A 207 7.03 3.38 5.83
N VAL A 208 5.99 3.56 5.00
CA VAL A 208 4.65 3.91 5.48
C VAL A 208 3.64 2.84 5.10
N LEU A 209 2.82 2.45 6.06
CA LEU A 209 1.66 1.59 5.85
C LEU A 209 0.40 2.45 6.05
N TRP A 210 -0.10 3.01 4.93
CA TRP A 210 -1.29 3.86 4.91
C TRP A 210 -2.52 3.11 5.38
N ASN A 211 -3.43 3.80 6.00
CA ASN A 211 -4.72 3.23 6.38
C ASN A 211 -5.87 4.04 5.79
N ASN A 212 -7.00 3.37 5.60
CA ASN A 212 -8.20 4.01 5.05
C ASN A 212 -8.01 4.56 3.61
N GLU A 213 -7.29 3.79 2.80
CA GLU A 213 -7.11 4.05 1.37
C GLU A 213 -8.41 3.78 0.61
N GLU A 214 -9.02 2.61 0.84
CA GLU A 214 -10.16 2.02 0.12
C GLU A 214 -11.44 2.90 0.14
N THR A 215 -11.45 3.91 0.96
CA THR A 215 -12.57 4.86 1.04
C THR A 215 -12.21 6.26 0.57
N GLY A 216 -11.01 6.45 0.00
CA GLY A 216 -10.61 7.68 -0.66
C GLY A 216 -9.30 8.29 -0.14
N LEU A 217 -8.25 7.48 0.09
CA LEU A 217 -6.90 7.92 0.44
C LEU A 217 -6.81 8.73 1.75
N ASN A 218 -7.73 8.48 2.71
CA ASN A 218 -7.90 9.36 3.86
C ASN A 218 -6.68 9.41 4.79
N GLY A 219 -5.96 8.30 4.94
CA GLY A 219 -4.71 8.27 5.71
C GLY A 219 -3.64 9.15 5.07
N ALA A 220 -3.37 8.96 3.78
CA ALA A 220 -2.38 9.75 3.07
C ALA A 220 -2.71 11.25 3.10
N TYR A 221 -3.97 11.65 2.94
CA TYR A 221 -4.39 13.04 3.12
C TYR A 221 -4.13 13.54 4.54
N SER A 222 -4.45 12.73 5.54
CA SER A 222 -4.24 13.10 6.95
C SER A 222 -2.76 13.26 7.29
N TYR A 223 -1.91 12.40 6.76
CA TYR A 223 -0.46 12.53 6.88
C TYR A 223 0.02 13.86 6.27
N VAL A 224 -0.36 14.15 5.03
CA VAL A 224 0.03 15.38 4.35
C VAL A 224 -0.42 16.61 5.15
N GLU A 225 -1.67 16.66 5.58
CA GLU A 225 -2.18 17.79 6.36
C GLU A 225 -1.44 18.00 7.69
N GLN A 226 -1.04 16.94 8.36
CA GLN A 226 -0.32 17.04 9.63
C GLN A 226 1.18 17.32 9.47
N ARG A 227 1.78 17.04 8.32
CA ARG A 227 3.23 17.02 8.16
C ARG A 227 3.78 18.01 7.12
N LYS A 228 2.95 18.50 6.19
CA LYS A 228 3.40 19.37 5.08
C LYS A 228 4.17 20.62 5.53
N ASP A 229 3.77 21.22 6.63
CA ASP A 229 4.37 22.47 7.13
C ASP A 229 5.59 22.22 8.06
N LEU A 230 5.89 20.95 8.35
CA LEU A 230 7.02 20.55 9.20
C LEU A 230 8.26 20.15 8.40
N GLN A 231 8.15 20.08 7.08
CA GLN A 231 9.20 19.55 6.21
C GLN A 231 10.53 20.29 6.34
N GLY A 232 11.57 19.55 6.69
CA GLY A 232 12.94 20.05 6.81
C GLY A 232 13.18 20.95 8.03
N LEU A 233 12.20 21.05 8.94
CA LEU A 233 12.38 21.78 10.19
C LEU A 233 13.04 20.91 11.25
N GLU A 234 14.03 21.50 11.92
CA GLU A 234 14.68 20.87 13.08
C GLU A 234 13.83 20.99 14.32
N GLU A 235 13.74 19.92 15.10
CA GLU A 235 13.10 19.95 16.40
C GLU A 235 13.88 19.11 17.43
N PRO A 236 14.45 19.75 18.46
CA PRO A 236 14.54 21.22 18.68
C PRO A 236 15.48 21.91 17.67
N PRO A 237 15.34 23.22 17.44
CA PRO A 237 16.22 23.96 16.53
C PRO A 237 17.71 23.78 16.85
N GLY A 238 18.53 23.47 15.83
CA GLY A 238 19.97 23.24 16.00
C GLY A 238 20.33 21.84 16.48
N SER A 239 19.35 20.93 16.59
CA SER A 239 19.59 19.55 17.05
C SER A 239 20.11 18.60 15.94
N GLY A 240 19.90 18.94 14.68
CA GLY A 240 20.09 18.02 13.56
C GLY A 240 19.01 16.94 13.47
N ILE A 241 17.95 17.03 14.29
CA ILE A 241 16.82 16.10 14.25
C ILE A 241 15.70 16.70 13.41
N PHE A 242 15.28 15.95 12.40
CA PHE A 242 14.20 16.35 11.49
C PHE A 242 13.04 15.35 11.60
N PRO A 243 12.02 15.65 12.44
CA PRO A 243 10.84 14.78 12.58
C PRO A 243 10.12 14.56 11.25
N GLU A 244 10.13 15.57 10.38
CA GLU A 244 9.61 15.49 9.02
C GLU A 244 10.66 16.01 8.03
N PRO A 245 11.54 15.15 7.48
CA PRO A 245 12.45 15.55 6.42
C PRO A 245 11.70 16.03 5.17
N LYS A 246 12.34 16.87 4.37
CA LYS A 246 11.78 17.36 3.11
C LYS A 246 11.49 16.21 2.15
N TRP A 247 10.30 16.16 1.62
CA TRP A 247 9.88 15.12 0.68
C TRP A 247 10.52 15.32 -0.68
N LEU A 248 11.32 14.37 -1.13
CA LEU A 248 11.91 14.34 -2.46
C LEU A 248 11.02 13.60 -3.45
N GLY A 249 10.28 12.61 -2.99
CA GLY A 249 9.36 11.83 -3.78
C GLY A 249 8.77 10.67 -3.00
N MET A 250 7.80 10.01 -3.62
CA MET A 250 7.12 8.85 -3.06
C MET A 250 7.02 7.74 -4.10
N ILE A 251 7.21 6.51 -3.67
CA ILE A 251 6.97 5.30 -4.45
C ILE A 251 5.89 4.51 -3.73
N GLN A 252 4.73 4.37 -4.38
CA GLN A 252 3.61 3.61 -3.86
C GLN A 252 3.61 2.20 -4.45
N HIS A 253 3.44 1.20 -3.60
CA HIS A 253 3.33 -0.20 -3.97
C HIS A 253 1.89 -0.64 -3.77
N ASP A 254 1.29 -1.13 -4.85
CA ASP A 254 -0.09 -1.58 -4.85
C ASP A 254 -0.27 -2.77 -5.79
N MET A 255 -1.04 -3.77 -5.34
CA MET A 255 -1.38 -4.97 -6.09
C MET A 255 -0.17 -5.69 -6.72
N MET A 256 0.86 -5.96 -5.93
CA MET A 256 2.17 -6.46 -6.39
C MET A 256 2.17 -7.93 -6.85
N LEU A 257 1.05 -8.64 -6.71
CA LEU A 257 0.89 -10.03 -7.19
C LEU A 257 0.15 -10.11 -8.54
N TRP A 258 -0.11 -8.96 -9.15
CA TRP A 258 -0.73 -8.92 -10.47
C TRP A 258 0.35 -9.04 -11.54
N ASP A 259 0.17 -10.01 -12.45
CA ASP A 259 1.02 -10.13 -13.62
C ASP A 259 0.55 -9.15 -14.72
N HIS A 260 1.26 -8.04 -14.85
CA HIS A 260 0.97 -7.00 -15.84
C HIS A 260 1.54 -7.31 -17.23
N GLY A 261 1.49 -8.56 -17.66
CA GLY A 261 1.89 -8.94 -18.99
C GLY A 261 3.33 -9.44 -19.11
N ALA A 262 3.84 -10.08 -18.07
CA ALA A 262 5.02 -10.91 -18.23
C ALA A 262 4.73 -11.99 -19.31
N PRO A 263 5.64 -12.19 -20.27
CA PRO A 263 5.44 -13.25 -21.24
C PRO A 263 5.35 -14.60 -20.54
N ASP A 264 4.45 -15.43 -21.00
CA ASP A 264 4.37 -16.83 -20.59
C ASP A 264 5.67 -17.59 -21.00
N PRO A 265 5.88 -18.84 -20.57
CA PRO A 265 7.04 -19.63 -20.98
C PRO A 265 7.25 -19.79 -22.49
N ASN A 266 6.23 -19.50 -23.30
CA ASN A 266 6.30 -19.51 -24.75
C ASN A 266 6.59 -18.13 -25.35
N GLY A 267 6.69 -17.09 -24.49
CA GLY A 267 6.93 -15.71 -24.90
C GLY A 267 5.66 -14.96 -25.34
N GLU A 268 4.48 -15.50 -25.09
CA GLU A 268 3.22 -14.83 -25.37
C GLU A 268 2.80 -13.96 -24.19
N VAL A 269 2.42 -12.72 -24.47
CA VAL A 269 1.85 -11.79 -23.49
C VAL A 269 0.34 -11.87 -23.58
N ASP A 270 -0.32 -12.24 -22.48
CA ASP A 270 -1.78 -12.15 -22.42
C ASP A 270 -2.20 -10.68 -22.36
N GLN A 271 -2.73 -10.20 -23.47
CA GLN A 271 -3.17 -8.80 -23.60
C GLN A 271 -4.51 -8.52 -22.90
N ASN A 272 -5.08 -9.51 -22.23
CA ASN A 272 -6.38 -9.41 -21.57
C ASN A 272 -6.26 -9.38 -20.02
N GLN A 273 -5.05 -9.31 -19.50
CA GLN A 273 -4.80 -9.13 -18.07
C GLN A 273 -4.68 -7.67 -17.68
#